data_91937194f4f5e84f7d2fca3c5caaef9b
#
_entry.id   91937194f4f5e84f7d2fca3c5caaef9b
#
_cell.length_a   1.000
_cell.length_b   1.000
_cell.length_c   1.000
_cell.angle_alpha   90.00
_cell.angle_beta   90.00
_cell.angle_gamma   90.00
#
_symmetry.space_group_name_H-M   'P 1'
#
loop_
_entity.id
_entity.type
_entity.pdbx_description
1 polymer ?
#
loop_
_entity_poly.entity_id
_entity_poly.type
_entity_poly.pdbx_seq_one_letter_code
_entity_poly.pdbx_strand_id
1 'polypeptide(L)'
;MKITLNPNAKDAATRDALVAEGGFGKYYTDHMVICEWTQDGGWAEPELIPYGPLSLDPATAVFHYGQEIFEGMKAYRQPDGGIALFRPEANARRFAKSAARLALPEMPEALFLETVETLVKQDAGWVPNKVGESLYIRPFMIATEVGLGVRPSNKATYILIATPAGAYFDPSKAVSVWISTEYVRAAQGGTGEAKCGGNYAASLVAQKAAAKEGCDQVVWIDAKERKWIEEMGGMNLYFVKGKGANAAVITPQLTGTL
;
A
#
# COMPACT_ATOMS: atom_id res chain seq x y z
N MET A 1 -11.81 20.25 1.49
CA MET A 1 -12.25 19.01 0.78
C MET A 1 -13.76 19.01 0.62
N LYS A 2 -14.24 18.74 -0.58
CA LYS A 2 -15.66 18.57 -0.87
C LYS A 2 -16.15 17.17 -0.43
N ILE A 3 -17.36 17.08 0.13
CA ILE A 3 -17.91 15.82 0.65
C ILE A 3 -19.26 15.54 0.00
N THR A 4 -19.36 14.37 -0.63
CA THR A 4 -20.59 13.80 -1.18
C THR A 4 -20.85 12.45 -0.51
N LEU A 5 -21.84 12.39 0.36
CA LEU A 5 -22.15 11.17 1.10
C LEU A 5 -22.75 10.09 0.19
N ASN A 6 -22.46 8.84 0.52
CA ASN A 6 -23.02 7.70 -0.20
C ASN A 6 -24.49 7.52 0.20
N PRO A 7 -25.46 7.73 -0.74
CA PRO A 7 -26.88 7.54 -0.43
C PRO A 7 -27.24 6.06 -0.17
N ASN A 8 -26.35 5.12 -0.54
CA ASN A 8 -26.51 3.68 -0.35
C ASN A 8 -25.49 3.15 0.66
N ALA A 9 -25.02 3.97 1.60
CA ALA A 9 -24.14 3.53 2.67
C ALA A 9 -24.79 2.38 3.45
N LYS A 10 -23.97 1.39 3.83
CA LYS A 10 -24.44 0.22 4.57
C LYS A 10 -24.90 0.63 5.96
N ASP A 11 -26.05 0.10 6.37
CA ASP A 11 -26.49 0.24 7.76
C ASP A 11 -25.51 -0.42 8.74
N ALA A 12 -25.64 -0.09 10.02
CA ALA A 12 -24.70 -0.57 11.04
C ALA A 12 -24.65 -2.10 11.13
N ALA A 13 -25.80 -2.78 11.04
CA ALA A 13 -25.86 -4.24 11.17
C ALA A 13 -25.17 -4.94 9.99
N THR A 14 -25.43 -4.49 8.76
CA THR A 14 -24.78 -5.00 7.54
C THR A 14 -23.28 -4.75 7.59
N ARG A 15 -22.85 -3.52 7.89
CA ARG A 15 -21.44 -3.16 8.01
C ARG A 15 -20.72 -4.03 9.06
N ASP A 16 -21.28 -4.15 10.26
CA ASP A 16 -20.67 -4.88 11.36
C ASP A 16 -20.55 -6.38 11.04
N ALA A 17 -21.50 -6.95 10.30
CA ALA A 17 -21.41 -8.32 9.79
C ALA A 17 -20.26 -8.50 8.80
N LEU A 18 -20.06 -7.56 7.86
CA LEU A 18 -18.97 -7.59 6.89
C LEU A 18 -17.59 -7.40 7.56
N VAL A 19 -17.52 -6.52 8.57
CA VAL A 19 -16.30 -6.33 9.36
C VAL A 19 -15.96 -7.61 10.14
N ALA A 20 -16.97 -8.27 10.73
CA ALA A 20 -16.79 -9.51 11.49
C ALA A 20 -16.41 -10.71 10.61
N GLU A 21 -16.89 -10.77 9.36
CA GLU A 21 -16.49 -11.79 8.40
C GLU A 21 -15.01 -11.66 8.04
N GLY A 22 -14.50 -10.42 8.00
CA GLY A 22 -13.10 -10.13 7.76
C GLY A 22 -12.66 -10.39 6.33
N GLY A 23 -11.36 -10.48 6.15
CA GLY A 23 -10.72 -10.69 4.84
C GLY A 23 -10.08 -9.40 4.29
N PHE A 24 -8.85 -9.50 3.86
CA PHE A 24 -8.12 -8.36 3.30
C PHE A 24 -8.59 -8.07 1.86
N GLY A 25 -9.07 -6.85 1.61
CA GLY A 25 -9.48 -6.42 0.26
C GLY A 25 -10.75 -7.07 -0.28
N LYS A 26 -11.54 -7.73 0.58
CA LYS A 26 -12.81 -8.37 0.21
C LYS A 26 -13.98 -7.39 0.25
N TYR A 27 -14.00 -6.54 1.27
CA TYR A 27 -15.01 -5.51 1.47
C TYR A 27 -14.34 -4.14 1.58
N TYR A 28 -14.98 -3.12 1.05
CA TYR A 28 -14.51 -1.74 1.12
C TYR A 28 -15.48 -0.87 1.89
N THR A 29 -14.98 0.22 2.45
CA THR A 29 -15.80 1.22 3.14
C THR A 29 -16.77 1.90 2.18
N ASP A 30 -17.70 2.69 2.71
CA ASP A 30 -18.77 3.27 1.91
C ASP A 30 -18.30 4.45 1.03
N HIS A 31 -17.13 5.01 1.34
CA HIS A 31 -16.60 6.17 0.63
C HIS A 31 -15.16 5.93 0.15
N MET A 32 -14.72 6.78 -0.77
CA MET A 32 -13.35 6.91 -1.24
C MET A 32 -13.03 8.39 -1.43
N VAL A 33 -11.75 8.74 -1.52
CA VAL A 33 -11.33 10.10 -1.90
C VAL A 33 -10.70 10.07 -3.27
N ILE A 34 -10.98 11.09 -4.07
CA ILE A 34 -10.34 11.35 -5.36
C ILE A 34 -9.77 12.77 -5.36
N CYS A 35 -8.58 12.94 -5.91
CA CYS A 35 -7.97 14.23 -6.13
C CYS A 35 -7.21 14.23 -7.46
N GLU A 36 -7.62 15.09 -8.36
CA GLU A 36 -7.00 15.25 -9.69
C GLU A 36 -5.78 16.17 -9.60
N TRP A 37 -4.81 15.89 -10.45
CA TRP A 37 -3.67 16.77 -10.68
C TRP A 37 -3.45 16.96 -12.18
N THR A 38 -3.12 18.20 -12.56
CA THR A 38 -2.67 18.52 -13.92
C THR A 38 -1.41 19.35 -13.86
N GLN A 39 -0.56 19.25 -14.88
CA GLN A 39 0.70 19.99 -14.95
C GLN A 39 0.50 21.51 -14.88
N ASP A 40 -0.55 22.04 -15.50
CA ASP A 40 -0.79 23.48 -15.55
C ASP A 40 -1.61 23.99 -14.35
N GLY A 41 -2.47 23.13 -13.75
CA GLY A 41 -3.39 23.51 -12.68
C GLY A 41 -2.94 23.07 -11.28
N GLY A 42 -1.96 22.18 -11.17
CA GLY A 42 -1.56 21.56 -9.89
C GLY A 42 -2.64 20.63 -9.33
N TRP A 43 -2.64 20.45 -8.02
CA TRP A 43 -3.64 19.66 -7.29
C TRP A 43 -4.98 20.39 -7.19
N ALA A 44 -6.05 19.72 -7.63
CA ALA A 44 -7.42 20.19 -7.43
C ALA A 44 -7.86 20.04 -5.96
N GLU A 45 -9.01 20.54 -5.61
CA GLU A 45 -9.62 20.27 -4.30
C GLU A 45 -10.01 18.79 -4.21
N PRO A 46 -9.56 18.02 -3.18
CA PRO A 46 -9.96 16.63 -3.01
C PRO A 46 -11.47 16.50 -2.78
N GLU A 47 -12.04 15.41 -3.27
CA GLU A 47 -13.43 15.07 -3.08
C GLU A 47 -13.56 13.71 -2.37
N LEU A 48 -14.29 13.67 -1.26
CA LEU A 48 -14.80 12.43 -0.69
C LEU A 48 -16.12 12.10 -1.38
N ILE A 49 -16.19 10.92 -1.99
CA ILE A 49 -17.32 10.46 -2.80
C ILE A 49 -17.72 9.02 -2.42
N PRO A 50 -18.91 8.53 -2.84
CA PRO A 50 -19.25 7.12 -2.72
C PRO A 50 -18.19 6.21 -3.33
N TYR A 51 -17.83 5.11 -2.63
CA TYR A 51 -16.95 4.09 -3.20
C TYR A 51 -17.59 3.46 -4.46
N GLY A 52 -16.80 3.38 -5.53
CA GLY A 52 -17.28 2.81 -6.80
C GLY A 52 -16.16 2.61 -7.81
N PRO A 53 -16.50 2.07 -9.00
CA PRO A 53 -15.53 1.86 -10.07
C PRO A 53 -15.00 3.18 -10.65
N LEU A 54 -13.77 3.16 -11.15
CA LEU A 54 -13.20 4.24 -11.95
C LEU A 54 -13.50 3.99 -13.42
N SER A 55 -13.88 5.06 -14.15
CA SER A 55 -14.03 5.02 -15.61
C SER A 55 -12.80 5.64 -16.25
N LEU A 56 -12.01 4.85 -16.97
CA LEU A 56 -10.75 5.25 -17.59
C LEU A 56 -10.77 4.87 -19.08
N ASP A 57 -10.19 5.73 -19.93
CA ASP A 57 -9.98 5.44 -21.34
C ASP A 57 -8.95 4.28 -21.48
N PRO A 58 -9.15 3.32 -22.41
CA PRO A 58 -8.19 2.24 -22.64
C PRO A 58 -6.77 2.69 -22.96
N ALA A 59 -6.59 3.89 -23.53
CA ALA A 59 -5.28 4.48 -23.81
C ALA A 59 -4.70 5.27 -22.63
N THR A 60 -5.26 5.14 -21.43
CA THR A 60 -4.71 5.77 -20.22
C THR A 60 -3.32 5.24 -19.91
N ALA A 61 -2.36 6.13 -19.71
CA ALA A 61 -0.92 5.82 -19.59
C ALA A 61 -0.59 4.74 -18.55
N VAL A 62 -1.29 4.71 -17.42
CA VAL A 62 -1.05 3.70 -16.37
C VAL A 62 -1.19 2.26 -16.87
N PHE A 63 -2.11 1.98 -17.79
CA PHE A 63 -2.34 0.62 -18.31
C PHE A 63 -1.17 0.10 -19.16
N HIS A 64 -0.39 1.00 -19.74
CA HIS A 64 0.67 0.66 -20.69
C HIS A 64 2.06 0.71 -20.08
N TYR A 65 2.29 1.65 -19.15
CA TYR A 65 3.63 1.94 -18.62
C TYR A 65 3.74 1.77 -17.12
N GLY A 66 2.65 1.42 -16.42
CA GLY A 66 2.66 1.17 -14.99
C GLY A 66 3.16 2.36 -14.17
N GLN A 67 2.95 3.60 -14.65
CA GLN A 67 3.30 4.81 -13.91
C GLN A 67 2.27 5.05 -12.81
N GLU A 68 2.51 4.37 -11.68
CA GLU A 68 1.64 4.39 -10.50
C GLU A 68 2.43 4.13 -9.23
N ILE A 69 1.92 4.62 -8.11
CA ILE A 69 2.47 4.40 -6.76
C ILE A 69 1.34 4.13 -5.79
N PHE A 70 1.67 3.49 -4.66
CA PHE A 70 0.70 3.29 -3.60
C PHE A 70 1.32 3.33 -2.21
N GLU A 71 0.47 3.44 -1.21
CA GLU A 71 0.83 3.33 0.20
C GLU A 71 -0.07 2.34 0.92
N GLY A 72 0.31 2.00 2.14
CA GLY A 72 -0.49 1.19 3.03
C GLY A 72 -0.26 1.62 4.47
N MET A 73 -1.34 1.97 5.15
CA MET A 73 -1.35 2.29 6.57
C MET A 73 -2.60 1.73 7.22
N LYS A 74 -2.68 1.83 8.53
CA LYS A 74 -3.79 1.24 9.30
C LYS A 74 -4.34 2.23 10.30
N ALA A 75 -5.67 2.20 10.46
CA ALA A 75 -6.37 2.85 11.56
C ALA A 75 -6.82 1.79 12.58
N TYR A 76 -6.60 2.09 13.85
CA TYR A 76 -6.87 1.17 14.96
C TYR A 76 -7.86 1.78 15.94
N ARG A 77 -8.85 0.98 16.37
CA ARG A 77 -9.73 1.35 17.46
C ARG A 77 -8.95 1.31 18.77
N GLN A 78 -9.06 2.39 19.55
CA GLN A 78 -8.44 2.51 20.86
C GLN A 78 -9.41 2.04 21.96
N PRO A 79 -8.90 1.69 23.15
CA PRO A 79 -9.77 1.25 24.28
C PRO A 79 -10.79 2.30 24.73
N ASP A 80 -10.52 3.58 24.54
CA ASP A 80 -11.42 4.71 24.83
C ASP A 80 -12.46 4.96 23.74
N GLY A 81 -12.46 4.14 22.67
CA GLY A 81 -13.35 4.28 21.52
C GLY A 81 -12.80 5.22 20.43
N GLY A 82 -11.69 5.92 20.68
CA GLY A 82 -10.99 6.72 19.68
C GLY A 82 -10.42 5.91 18.53
N ILE A 83 -9.92 6.58 17.51
CA ILE A 83 -9.23 5.94 16.37
C ILE A 83 -7.85 6.60 16.25
N ALA A 84 -6.81 5.77 16.13
CA ALA A 84 -5.44 6.23 15.96
C ALA A 84 -4.82 5.71 14.67
N LEU A 85 -4.00 6.55 14.04
CA LEU A 85 -3.09 6.22 12.96
C LEU A 85 -1.66 6.14 13.52
N PHE A 86 -0.84 5.25 12.97
CA PHE A 86 0.56 5.14 13.38
C PHE A 86 1.47 5.85 12.38
N ARG A 87 2.01 7.01 12.77
CA ARG A 87 2.97 7.82 12.01
C ARG A 87 2.56 8.07 10.55
N PRO A 88 1.35 8.57 10.27
CA PRO A 88 0.87 8.75 8.89
C PRO A 88 1.73 9.73 8.08
N GLU A 89 2.44 10.67 8.73
CA GLU A 89 3.39 11.60 8.11
C GLU A 89 4.56 10.85 7.44
N ALA A 90 4.99 9.73 8.02
CA ALA A 90 6.04 8.90 7.41
C ALA A 90 5.56 8.24 6.10
N ASN A 91 4.28 7.85 6.06
CA ASN A 91 3.65 7.33 4.83
C ASN A 91 3.49 8.43 3.78
N ALA A 92 3.05 9.64 4.18
CA ALA A 92 2.95 10.79 3.28
C ALA A 92 4.29 11.12 2.63
N ARG A 93 5.38 11.18 3.41
CA ARG A 93 6.74 11.43 2.90
C ARG A 93 7.23 10.31 1.97
N ARG A 94 6.94 9.04 2.27
CA ARG A 94 7.30 7.93 1.38
C ARG A 94 6.47 7.94 0.10
N PHE A 95 5.20 8.34 0.16
CA PHE A 95 4.36 8.52 -1.01
C PHE A 95 4.92 9.59 -1.95
N ALA A 96 5.32 10.75 -1.42
CA ALA A 96 5.96 11.81 -2.18
C ALA A 96 7.32 11.35 -2.79
N LYS A 97 8.17 10.65 -2.01
CA LYS A 97 9.43 10.07 -2.51
C LYS A 97 9.18 9.07 -3.66
N SER A 98 8.16 8.24 -3.54
CA SER A 98 7.78 7.29 -4.60
C SER A 98 7.26 8.00 -5.84
N ALA A 99 6.47 9.07 -5.67
CA ALA A 99 6.00 9.91 -6.78
C ALA A 99 7.16 10.54 -7.55
N ALA A 100 8.09 11.18 -6.86
CA ALA A 100 9.28 11.77 -7.46
C ALA A 100 10.09 10.72 -8.26
N ARG A 101 10.27 9.50 -7.71
CA ARG A 101 11.00 8.43 -8.40
C ARG A 101 10.33 7.96 -9.68
N LEU A 102 8.99 7.99 -9.75
CA LEU A 102 8.21 7.58 -10.93
C LEU A 102 7.83 8.77 -11.83
N ALA A 103 8.39 9.95 -11.58
CA ALA A 103 8.05 11.19 -12.29
C ALA A 103 6.52 11.49 -12.26
N LEU A 104 5.89 11.20 -11.12
CA LEU A 104 4.54 11.60 -10.77
C LEU A 104 4.59 12.86 -9.89
N PRO A 105 3.49 13.64 -9.80
CA PRO A 105 3.45 14.82 -8.94
C PRO A 105 3.57 14.43 -7.47
N GLU A 106 4.42 15.15 -6.73
CA GLU A 106 4.50 15.00 -5.28
C GLU A 106 3.26 15.61 -4.62
N MET A 107 2.53 14.80 -3.85
CA MET A 107 1.39 15.29 -3.08
C MET A 107 1.87 15.96 -1.80
N PRO A 108 1.40 17.19 -1.49
CA PRO A 108 1.75 17.85 -0.22
C PRO A 108 1.36 17.01 0.99
N GLU A 109 2.25 16.91 1.99
CA GLU A 109 2.03 16.11 3.21
C GLU A 109 0.71 16.47 3.90
N ALA A 110 0.42 17.78 4.04
CA ALA A 110 -0.81 18.24 4.66
C ALA A 110 -2.07 17.79 3.90
N LEU A 111 -2.04 17.82 2.56
CA LEU A 111 -3.15 17.38 1.72
C LEU A 111 -3.37 15.86 1.84
N PHE A 112 -2.28 15.09 1.83
CA PHE A 112 -2.35 13.63 2.05
C PHE A 112 -2.99 13.30 3.41
N LEU A 113 -2.54 13.95 4.49
CA LEU A 113 -3.06 13.73 5.84
C LEU A 113 -4.53 14.13 5.96
N GLU A 114 -4.93 15.27 5.38
CA GLU A 114 -6.32 15.72 5.34
C GLU A 114 -7.23 14.65 4.69
N THR A 115 -6.81 14.07 3.57
CA THR A 115 -7.61 13.04 2.88
C THR A 115 -7.78 11.79 3.72
N VAL A 116 -6.69 11.32 4.35
CA VAL A 116 -6.70 10.13 5.22
C VAL A 116 -7.61 10.34 6.43
N GLU A 117 -7.44 11.47 7.13
CA GLU A 117 -8.25 11.77 8.31
C GLU A 117 -9.73 11.91 7.97
N THR A 118 -10.06 12.54 6.85
CA THR A 118 -11.46 12.73 6.44
C THR A 118 -12.12 11.41 6.11
N LEU A 119 -11.48 10.52 5.34
CA LEU A 119 -12.03 9.20 5.05
C LEU A 119 -12.22 8.38 6.32
N VAL A 120 -11.22 8.35 7.21
CA VAL A 120 -11.30 7.59 8.47
C VAL A 120 -12.37 8.12 9.40
N LYS A 121 -12.55 9.44 9.50
CA LYS A 121 -13.61 10.08 10.28
C LYS A 121 -14.99 9.75 9.70
N GLN A 122 -15.15 9.85 8.37
CA GLN A 122 -16.42 9.58 7.70
C GLN A 122 -16.84 8.12 7.84
N ASP A 123 -15.91 7.20 7.63
CA ASP A 123 -16.15 5.76 7.65
C ASP A 123 -15.70 5.10 8.98
N ALA A 124 -15.72 5.84 10.08
CA ALA A 124 -15.25 5.39 11.39
C ALA A 124 -15.90 4.08 11.87
N GLY A 125 -17.16 3.83 11.49
CA GLY A 125 -17.86 2.59 11.81
C GLY A 125 -17.23 1.33 11.21
N TRP A 126 -16.41 1.46 10.15
CA TRP A 126 -15.71 0.36 9.51
C TRP A 126 -14.41 -0.05 10.22
N VAL A 127 -13.96 0.71 11.21
CA VAL A 127 -12.76 0.37 11.97
C VAL A 127 -13.09 -0.76 12.94
N PRO A 128 -12.48 -1.96 12.79
CA PRO A 128 -12.76 -3.11 13.65
C PRO A 128 -12.47 -2.83 15.14
N ASN A 129 -13.18 -3.55 16.01
CA ASN A 129 -13.02 -3.43 17.46
C ASN A 129 -12.14 -4.52 18.09
N LYS A 130 -11.83 -5.60 17.34
CA LYS A 130 -11.07 -6.72 17.88
C LYS A 130 -9.56 -6.46 17.87
N VAL A 131 -8.88 -6.95 18.88
CA VAL A 131 -7.41 -6.89 18.96
C VAL A 131 -6.78 -7.62 17.76
N GLY A 132 -5.80 -6.99 17.12
CA GLY A 132 -5.13 -7.53 15.92
C GLY A 132 -5.82 -7.19 14.61
N GLU A 133 -7.04 -6.67 14.64
CA GLU A 133 -7.75 -6.17 13.46
C GLU A 133 -7.53 -4.66 13.28
N SER A 134 -7.76 -4.17 12.08
CA SER A 134 -7.56 -2.75 11.72
C SER A 134 -8.36 -2.39 10.47
N LEU A 135 -8.59 -1.11 10.26
CA LEU A 135 -8.97 -0.60 8.95
C LEU A 135 -7.69 -0.35 8.15
N TYR A 136 -7.48 -1.11 7.09
CA TYR A 136 -6.37 -0.89 6.16
C TYR A 136 -6.74 0.21 5.17
N ILE A 137 -5.86 1.18 5.04
CA ILE A 137 -6.03 2.37 4.20
C ILE A 137 -5.05 2.27 3.05
N ARG A 138 -5.54 2.40 1.81
CA ARG A 138 -4.78 2.29 0.57
C ARG A 138 -4.84 3.59 -0.23
N PRO A 139 -3.92 4.53 0.04
CA PRO A 139 -3.65 5.62 -0.90
C PRO A 139 -2.92 5.08 -2.13
N PHE A 140 -3.29 5.55 -3.31
CA PHE A 140 -2.55 5.29 -4.53
C PHE A 140 -2.71 6.43 -5.53
N MET A 141 -1.79 6.54 -6.48
CA MET A 141 -1.84 7.54 -7.54
C MET A 141 -1.46 6.88 -8.86
N ILE A 142 -2.23 7.20 -9.88
CA ILE A 142 -2.08 6.67 -11.24
C ILE A 142 -1.92 7.81 -12.25
N ALA A 143 -1.11 7.58 -13.28
CA ALA A 143 -1.05 8.45 -14.45
C ALA A 143 -2.32 8.31 -15.29
N THR A 144 -3.11 9.38 -15.38
CA THR A 144 -4.43 9.38 -16.04
C THR A 144 -4.47 10.11 -17.38
N GLU A 145 -3.33 10.56 -17.88
CA GLU A 145 -3.26 11.11 -19.22
C GLU A 145 -3.58 10.03 -20.28
N VAL A 146 -4.37 10.40 -21.27
CA VAL A 146 -4.71 9.53 -22.41
C VAL A 146 -3.67 9.70 -23.52
N GLY A 147 -2.99 8.61 -23.86
CA GLY A 147 -1.95 8.59 -24.90
C GLY A 147 -0.96 7.45 -24.73
N LEU A 148 -0.33 7.06 -25.84
CA LEU A 148 0.62 5.94 -25.91
C LEU A 148 2.09 6.41 -26.00
N GLY A 149 2.36 7.68 -25.75
CA GLY A 149 3.73 8.22 -25.72
C GLY A 149 4.45 7.86 -24.41
N VAL A 150 5.67 7.32 -24.50
CA VAL A 150 6.50 6.99 -23.32
C VAL A 150 7.13 8.27 -22.78
N ARG A 151 6.48 8.92 -21.84
CA ARG A 151 6.95 10.13 -21.15
C ARG A 151 6.23 10.29 -19.81
N PRO A 152 6.76 11.12 -18.89
CA PRO A 152 6.02 11.50 -17.69
C PRO A 152 4.62 12.05 -18.03
N SER A 153 3.62 11.60 -17.28
CA SER A 153 2.23 12.02 -17.49
C SER A 153 2.02 13.46 -17.02
N ASN A 154 1.26 14.23 -17.80
CA ASN A 154 0.81 15.58 -17.44
C ASN A 154 -0.49 15.58 -16.65
N LYS A 155 -1.08 14.39 -16.38
CA LYS A 155 -2.26 14.21 -15.56
C LYS A 155 -2.09 13.02 -14.63
N ALA A 156 -2.50 13.18 -13.39
CA ALA A 156 -2.52 12.11 -12.41
C ALA A 156 -3.77 12.21 -11.54
N THR A 157 -4.23 11.06 -11.05
CA THR A 157 -5.33 10.98 -10.10
C THR A 157 -4.85 10.26 -8.84
N TYR A 158 -4.96 10.93 -7.71
CA TYR A 158 -4.82 10.33 -6.39
C TYR A 158 -6.14 9.75 -5.96
N ILE A 159 -6.11 8.53 -5.43
CA ILE A 159 -7.28 7.81 -4.93
C ILE A 159 -6.96 7.24 -3.55
N LEU A 160 -7.93 7.30 -2.64
CA LEU A 160 -7.83 6.72 -1.32
C LEU A 160 -9.03 5.82 -1.05
N ILE A 161 -8.76 4.55 -0.76
CA ILE A 161 -9.77 3.55 -0.40
C ILE A 161 -9.40 2.89 0.92
N ALA A 162 -10.37 2.26 1.57
CA ALA A 162 -10.12 1.53 2.81
C ALA A 162 -10.91 0.21 2.89
N THR A 163 -10.36 -0.75 3.63
CA THR A 163 -10.90 -2.10 3.79
C THR A 163 -10.65 -2.63 5.21
N PRO A 164 -11.61 -3.26 5.89
CA PRO A 164 -11.34 -3.98 7.12
C PRO A 164 -10.31 -5.08 6.87
N ALA A 165 -9.38 -5.27 7.80
CA ALA A 165 -8.33 -6.26 7.70
C ALA A 165 -8.11 -6.96 9.05
N GLY A 166 -8.03 -8.27 9.00
CA GLY A 166 -7.59 -9.10 10.11
C GLY A 166 -6.08 -9.13 10.26
N ALA A 167 -5.58 -10.03 11.11
CA ALA A 167 -4.15 -10.28 11.23
C ALA A 167 -3.58 -10.82 9.90
N TYR A 168 -2.44 -10.30 9.48
CA TYR A 168 -1.80 -10.72 8.22
C TYR A 168 -1.25 -12.14 8.29
N PHE A 169 -0.67 -12.52 9.43
CA PHE A 169 -0.20 -13.86 9.72
C PHE A 169 -0.95 -14.46 10.90
N ASP A 170 -1.10 -15.78 10.88
CA ASP A 170 -1.50 -16.54 12.07
C ASP A 170 -0.29 -16.60 13.04
N PRO A 171 -0.34 -15.95 14.22
CA PRO A 171 0.79 -15.89 15.12
C PRO A 171 1.18 -17.27 15.71
N SER A 172 0.33 -18.27 15.56
CA SER A 172 0.60 -19.65 16.01
C SER A 172 1.40 -20.48 15.02
N LYS A 173 1.61 -19.98 13.79
CA LYS A 173 2.29 -20.73 12.72
C LYS A 173 3.57 -20.05 12.27
N ALA A 174 4.63 -20.85 12.14
CA ALA A 174 5.81 -20.45 11.41
C ALA A 174 5.52 -20.46 9.89
N VAL A 175 6.15 -19.55 9.15
CA VAL A 175 6.07 -19.50 7.69
C VAL A 175 7.29 -20.19 7.07
N SER A 176 7.07 -20.92 5.99
CA SER A 176 8.12 -21.51 5.16
C SER A 176 8.61 -20.48 4.15
N VAL A 177 9.93 -20.38 3.96
CA VAL A 177 10.51 -19.37 3.06
C VAL A 177 11.35 -20.00 1.97
N TRP A 178 11.24 -19.47 0.76
CA TRP A 178 12.04 -19.82 -0.42
C TRP A 178 13.07 -18.75 -0.68
N ILE A 179 14.35 -19.09 -0.73
CA ILE A 179 15.41 -18.14 -1.13
C ILE A 179 15.46 -18.12 -2.65
N SER A 180 15.12 -16.96 -3.24
CA SER A 180 15.18 -16.78 -4.70
C SER A 180 16.62 -16.58 -5.15
N THR A 181 17.16 -17.57 -5.88
CA THR A 181 18.50 -17.49 -6.48
C THR A 181 18.47 -17.11 -7.96
N GLU A 182 17.31 -17.20 -8.60
CA GLU A 182 17.11 -16.90 -10.02
C GLU A 182 16.60 -15.49 -10.25
N TYR A 183 15.55 -15.09 -9.54
CA TYR A 183 14.92 -13.79 -9.68
C TYR A 183 15.35 -12.84 -8.57
N VAL A 184 15.41 -11.54 -8.87
CA VAL A 184 15.69 -10.47 -7.92
C VAL A 184 14.43 -9.62 -7.68
N ARG A 185 14.32 -9.07 -6.48
CA ARG A 185 13.23 -8.17 -6.10
C ARG A 185 13.43 -6.78 -6.71
N ALA A 186 14.67 -6.30 -6.67
CA ALA A 186 15.09 -5.00 -7.14
C ALA A 186 16.59 -4.98 -7.40
N ALA A 187 17.08 -3.92 -8.02
CA ALA A 187 18.49 -3.67 -8.25
C ALA A 187 18.82 -2.19 -7.97
N GLN A 188 20.05 -1.91 -7.61
CA GLN A 188 20.53 -0.55 -7.37
C GLN A 188 20.31 0.33 -8.61
N GLY A 189 19.74 1.52 -8.44
CA GLY A 189 19.34 2.42 -9.54
C GLY A 189 17.98 2.07 -10.17
N GLY A 190 17.37 0.95 -9.80
CA GLY A 190 16.02 0.57 -10.20
C GLY A 190 14.92 1.31 -9.41
N THR A 191 13.71 0.77 -9.41
CA THR A 191 12.54 1.36 -8.73
C THR A 191 12.27 0.76 -7.34
N GLY A 192 13.18 -0.06 -6.79
CA GLY A 192 12.96 -0.80 -5.56
C GLY A 192 12.61 0.07 -4.35
N GLU A 193 13.22 1.26 -4.22
CA GLU A 193 12.90 2.22 -3.15
C GLU A 193 11.54 2.91 -3.29
N ALA A 194 10.93 2.87 -4.48
CA ALA A 194 9.59 3.39 -4.71
C ALA A 194 8.54 2.32 -4.42
N LYS A 195 7.45 2.71 -3.79
CA LYS A 195 6.33 1.80 -3.56
C LYS A 195 5.40 1.84 -4.79
N CYS A 196 5.78 1.09 -5.85
CA CYS A 196 5.08 1.04 -7.14
C CYS A 196 4.75 -0.41 -7.54
N GLY A 197 3.66 -0.63 -8.26
CA GLY A 197 3.15 -1.95 -8.62
C GLY A 197 4.11 -2.78 -9.48
N GLY A 198 4.94 -2.15 -10.30
CA GLY A 198 5.96 -2.84 -11.08
C GLY A 198 6.90 -3.70 -10.24
N ASN A 199 7.30 -3.22 -9.05
CA ASN A 199 8.11 -3.99 -8.11
C ASN A 199 7.40 -5.24 -7.60
N TYR A 200 6.09 -5.17 -7.43
CA TYR A 200 5.27 -6.29 -6.97
C TYR A 200 4.98 -7.27 -8.11
N ALA A 201 4.68 -6.77 -9.29
CA ALA A 201 4.51 -7.61 -10.49
C ALA A 201 5.75 -8.45 -10.77
N ALA A 202 6.94 -7.86 -10.67
CA ALA A 202 8.22 -8.57 -10.85
C ALA A 202 8.42 -9.72 -9.85
N SER A 203 7.79 -9.67 -8.67
CA SER A 203 7.91 -10.71 -7.63
C SER A 203 7.03 -11.94 -7.87
N LEU A 204 5.99 -11.84 -8.71
CA LEU A 204 4.94 -12.87 -8.82
C LEU A 204 5.44 -14.22 -9.34
N VAL A 205 6.41 -14.22 -10.27
CA VAL A 205 6.96 -15.47 -10.79
C VAL A 205 7.72 -16.25 -9.71
N ALA A 206 8.50 -15.57 -8.87
CA ALA A 206 9.21 -16.19 -7.76
C ALA A 206 8.24 -16.67 -6.66
N GLN A 207 7.19 -15.92 -6.38
CA GLN A 207 6.12 -16.35 -5.45
C GLN A 207 5.43 -17.63 -5.96
N LYS A 208 5.14 -17.68 -7.26
CA LYS A 208 4.56 -18.90 -7.88
C LYS A 208 5.51 -20.09 -7.79
N ALA A 209 6.83 -19.88 -7.95
CA ALA A 209 7.83 -20.93 -7.78
C ALA A 209 7.90 -21.41 -6.32
N ALA A 210 7.97 -20.48 -5.35
CA ALA A 210 7.96 -20.81 -3.93
C ALA A 210 6.73 -21.61 -3.50
N ALA A 211 5.54 -21.22 -3.98
CA ALA A 211 4.30 -21.93 -3.69
C ALA A 211 4.30 -23.39 -4.21
N LYS A 212 4.94 -23.66 -5.35
CA LYS A 212 5.09 -25.05 -5.87
C LYS A 212 5.95 -25.92 -4.96
N GLU A 213 6.92 -25.31 -4.27
CA GLU A 213 7.78 -25.98 -3.29
C GLU A 213 7.18 -26.00 -1.87
N GLY A 214 5.91 -25.57 -1.72
CA GLY A 214 5.22 -25.53 -0.42
C GLY A 214 5.69 -24.42 0.49
N CYS A 215 6.32 -23.37 -0.05
CA CYS A 215 6.79 -22.24 0.72
C CYS A 215 5.77 -21.08 0.67
N ASP A 216 5.63 -20.38 1.81
CA ASP A 216 4.67 -19.29 1.99
C ASP A 216 5.20 -17.94 1.49
N GLN A 217 6.52 -17.74 1.55
CA GLN A 217 7.17 -16.46 1.26
C GLN A 217 8.48 -16.64 0.50
N VAL A 218 8.89 -15.57 -0.21
CA VAL A 218 10.18 -15.51 -0.91
C VAL A 218 11.13 -14.61 -0.14
N VAL A 219 12.33 -15.09 0.13
CA VAL A 219 13.46 -14.28 0.61
C VAL A 219 14.27 -13.83 -0.58
N TRP A 220 14.50 -12.54 -0.67
CA TRP A 220 15.24 -11.90 -1.74
C TRP A 220 16.70 -11.70 -1.34
N ILE A 221 17.59 -11.96 -2.28
CA ILE A 221 19.03 -11.68 -2.17
C ILE A 221 19.43 -10.60 -3.18
N ASP A 222 20.51 -9.91 -2.88
CA ASP A 222 21.02 -8.80 -3.69
C ASP A 222 21.24 -9.18 -5.16
N ALA A 223 21.00 -8.23 -6.04
CA ALA A 223 21.09 -8.43 -7.48
C ALA A 223 22.54 -8.58 -7.99
N LYS A 224 23.52 -8.03 -7.27
CA LYS A 224 24.91 -7.92 -7.72
C LYS A 224 25.73 -9.18 -7.39
N GLU A 225 25.74 -9.57 -6.13
CA GLU A 225 26.59 -10.67 -5.64
C GLU A 225 25.80 -11.97 -5.42
N ARG A 226 24.47 -11.88 -5.39
CA ARG A 226 23.54 -13.01 -5.13
C ARG A 226 23.85 -13.71 -3.80
N LYS A 227 24.20 -12.92 -2.79
CA LYS A 227 24.72 -13.41 -1.51
C LYS A 227 24.03 -12.83 -0.30
N TRP A 228 23.65 -11.57 -0.35
CA TRP A 228 23.16 -10.82 0.81
C TRP A 228 21.64 -10.81 0.83
N ILE A 229 21.08 -11.16 1.99
CA ILE A 229 19.63 -11.10 2.18
C ILE A 229 19.21 -9.63 2.26
N GLU A 230 18.17 -9.25 1.50
CA GLU A 230 17.64 -7.89 1.46
C GLU A 230 16.24 -7.80 2.09
N GLU A 231 15.31 -8.67 1.69
CA GLU A 231 13.90 -8.55 2.09
C GLU A 231 13.20 -9.92 2.04
N MET A 232 12.07 -10.07 2.73
CA MET A 232 11.19 -11.23 2.62
C MET A 232 9.81 -10.80 2.11
N GLY A 233 9.43 -11.24 0.91
CA GLY A 233 8.20 -10.77 0.25
C GLY A 233 8.27 -9.27 0.00
N GLY A 234 7.52 -8.49 0.72
CA GLY A 234 7.56 -7.03 0.76
C GLY A 234 7.74 -6.49 2.18
N MET A 235 8.44 -7.24 3.03
CA MET A 235 8.61 -6.96 4.46
C MET A 235 10.06 -7.10 4.88
N ASN A 236 10.48 -6.25 5.82
CA ASN A 236 11.75 -6.42 6.50
C ASN A 236 11.76 -7.72 7.32
N LEU A 237 12.96 -8.21 7.64
CA LEU A 237 13.14 -9.38 8.50
C LEU A 237 14.22 -9.13 9.55
N TYR A 238 14.11 -9.88 10.65
CA TYR A 238 15.05 -9.84 11.75
C TYR A 238 15.56 -11.25 12.04
N PHE A 239 16.87 -11.35 12.26
CA PHE A 239 17.52 -12.58 12.68
C PHE A 239 17.92 -12.45 14.14
N VAL A 240 17.61 -13.45 14.96
CA VAL A 240 18.08 -13.54 16.33
C VAL A 240 19.25 -14.51 16.38
N LYS A 241 20.44 -14.02 16.74
CA LYS A 241 21.65 -14.83 16.96
C LYS A 241 21.99 -14.88 18.44
N GLY A 242 22.41 -16.04 18.91
CA GLY A 242 22.76 -16.25 20.32
C GLY A 242 21.54 -16.58 21.19
N LYS A 243 21.77 -16.63 22.51
CA LYS A 243 20.74 -16.95 23.52
C LYS A 243 20.91 -16.10 24.77
N GLY A 244 19.82 -15.85 25.50
CA GLY A 244 19.82 -15.10 26.76
C GLY A 244 20.48 -13.71 26.62
N ALA A 245 21.32 -13.32 27.52
CA ALA A 245 22.00 -12.02 27.54
C ALA A 245 22.94 -11.78 26.33
N ASN A 246 23.34 -12.85 25.62
CA ASN A 246 24.17 -12.76 24.42
C ASN A 246 23.37 -12.79 23.13
N ALA A 247 22.04 -12.67 23.19
CA ALA A 247 21.20 -12.60 22.00
C ALA A 247 21.37 -11.23 21.31
N ALA A 248 21.55 -11.27 19.98
CA ALA A 248 21.62 -10.08 19.14
C ALA A 248 20.54 -10.16 18.07
N VAL A 249 19.85 -9.04 17.82
CA VAL A 249 18.88 -8.89 16.72
C VAL A 249 19.61 -8.20 15.56
N ILE A 250 19.56 -8.83 14.39
CA ILE A 250 20.24 -8.38 13.17
C ILE A 250 19.16 -8.20 12.08
N THR A 251 19.25 -7.10 11.33
CA THR A 251 18.41 -6.83 10.16
C THR A 251 19.30 -6.51 8.96
N PRO A 252 18.85 -6.78 7.71
CA PRO A 252 19.57 -6.36 6.52
C PRO A 252 19.82 -4.86 6.48
N GLN A 253 20.99 -4.47 5.99
CA GLN A 253 21.32 -3.08 5.76
C GLN A 253 20.55 -2.56 4.54
N LEU A 254 20.08 -1.30 4.61
CA LEU A 254 19.54 -0.61 3.43
C LEU A 254 20.70 -0.26 2.48
N THR A 255 20.61 -0.76 1.25
CA THR A 255 21.65 -0.61 0.22
C THR A 255 21.25 0.36 -0.90
N GLY A 256 20.04 0.92 -0.85
CA GLY A 256 19.45 1.73 -1.91
C GLY A 256 18.87 0.89 -3.06
N THR A 257 18.62 -0.41 -2.83
CA THR A 257 17.90 -1.29 -3.75
C THR A 257 16.42 -1.34 -3.44
N LEU A 258 16.07 -1.29 -2.14
CA LEU A 258 14.71 -1.41 -1.60
C LEU A 258 14.39 -0.27 -0.65
#